data_679e69d907b1a64d9b95f32f72277538
#
_entry.id   679e69d907b1a64d9b95f32f72277538
#
_cell.length_a   1.000
_cell.length_b   1.000
_cell.length_c   1.000
_cell.angle_alpha   90.00
_cell.angle_beta   90.00
_cell.angle_gamma   90.00
#
_symmetry.space_group_name_H-M   'P 1'
#
loop_
_entity.id
_entity.type
_entity.pdbx_description
1 polymer ?
#
loop_
_entity_poly.entity_id
_entity_poly.type
_entity_poly.pdbx_seq_one_letter_code
_entity_poly.pdbx_strand_id
1 'polypeptide(L)'
;VAVDQRRSPTASERKRDPERTRARILEAAAAEFGAKGYAATRTTDIAARAGVNKQLISYYFGGKEGLYKELATAWHTKGAAMASAEQPLTDVIKAFVMTTAHNRDQGRLWAWANLSGDTPATDAEFLRRQVQFFRTRQESGEIPADLDPSMLLLVLMAAAAAPVTLEHTARQLTGEDPATPEFAEKYAEQLALLVRHLSGRS
;
A
#
# COMPACT_ATOMS: atom_id res chain seq x y z
N VAL A 1 -47.25 7.31 -29.37
CA VAL A 1 -46.62 6.33 -28.43
C VAL A 1 -45.18 6.19 -28.92
N ALA A 2 -44.26 6.85 -28.24
CA ALA A 2 -42.82 6.72 -28.53
C ALA A 2 -42.28 5.45 -27.83
N VAL A 3 -41.80 4.51 -28.65
CA VAL A 3 -41.15 3.29 -28.17
C VAL A 3 -39.73 3.68 -27.76
N ASP A 4 -39.45 3.64 -26.43
CA ASP A 4 -38.13 3.81 -25.86
C ASP A 4 -37.21 2.67 -26.33
N GLN A 5 -36.38 2.95 -27.33
CA GLN A 5 -35.35 2.02 -27.81
C GLN A 5 -34.24 1.96 -26.75
N ARG A 6 -34.32 1.00 -25.85
CA ARG A 6 -33.22 0.64 -24.93
C ARG A 6 -31.99 0.25 -25.75
N ARG A 7 -31.05 1.20 -25.83
CA ARG A 7 -29.79 1.06 -26.56
C ARG A 7 -28.99 -0.10 -25.94
N SER A 8 -28.75 -1.17 -26.67
CA SER A 8 -27.91 -2.26 -26.23
C SER A 8 -26.48 -1.75 -25.97
N PRO A 9 -25.85 -2.07 -24.83
CA PRO A 9 -24.51 -1.58 -24.51
C PRO A 9 -23.49 -2.07 -25.54
N THR A 10 -22.55 -1.19 -25.90
CA THR A 10 -21.46 -1.48 -26.85
C THR A 10 -20.50 -2.54 -26.28
N ALA A 11 -19.70 -3.19 -27.13
CA ALA A 11 -18.71 -4.16 -26.70
C ALA A 11 -17.69 -3.55 -25.69
N SER A 12 -17.36 -2.25 -25.83
CA SER A 12 -16.47 -1.54 -24.89
C SER A 12 -17.15 -1.24 -23.55
N GLU A 13 -18.45 -0.95 -23.53
CA GLU A 13 -19.24 -0.77 -22.31
C GLU A 13 -19.42 -2.10 -21.55
N ARG A 14 -19.63 -3.21 -22.28
CA ARG A 14 -19.68 -4.55 -21.68
C ARG A 14 -18.35 -5.01 -21.07
N LYS A 15 -17.20 -4.59 -21.64
CA LYS A 15 -15.88 -4.90 -21.11
C LYS A 15 -15.51 -4.02 -19.91
N ARG A 16 -15.97 -2.78 -19.86
CA ARG A 16 -15.75 -1.84 -18.75
C ARG A 16 -16.49 -2.22 -17.47
N ASP A 17 -17.63 -2.86 -17.57
CA ASP A 17 -18.47 -3.19 -16.42
C ASP A 17 -17.82 -4.25 -15.47
N PRO A 18 -17.24 -5.37 -15.96
CA PRO A 18 -16.50 -6.32 -15.12
C PRO A 18 -15.25 -5.72 -14.47
N GLU A 19 -14.46 -4.93 -15.21
CA GLU A 19 -13.24 -4.30 -14.70
C GLU A 19 -13.58 -3.25 -13.63
N ARG A 20 -14.60 -2.44 -13.85
CA ARG A 20 -15.10 -1.47 -12.89
C ARG A 20 -15.65 -2.15 -11.63
N THR A 21 -16.35 -3.25 -11.79
CA THR A 21 -16.87 -4.03 -10.66
C THR A 21 -15.73 -4.63 -9.84
N ARG A 22 -14.72 -5.18 -10.51
CA ARG A 22 -13.52 -5.72 -9.87
C ARG A 22 -12.76 -4.65 -9.07
N ALA A 23 -12.56 -3.47 -9.64
CA ALA A 23 -11.90 -2.35 -8.95
C ALA A 23 -12.68 -1.90 -7.70
N ARG A 24 -14.03 -1.77 -7.80
CA ARG A 24 -14.88 -1.43 -6.64
C ARG A 24 -14.80 -2.45 -5.52
N ILE A 25 -14.72 -3.75 -5.86
CA ILE A 25 -14.58 -4.81 -4.85
C ILE A 25 -13.21 -4.71 -4.17
N LEU A 26 -12.12 -4.46 -4.91
CA LEU A 26 -10.77 -4.30 -4.33
C LEU A 26 -10.68 -3.06 -3.43
N GLU A 27 -11.24 -1.93 -3.83
CA GLU A 27 -11.32 -0.72 -3.02
C GLU A 27 -12.08 -0.96 -1.72
N ALA A 28 -13.27 -1.58 -1.80
CA ALA A 28 -14.06 -1.95 -0.63
C ALA A 28 -13.33 -2.94 0.28
N ALA A 29 -12.59 -3.90 -0.30
CA ALA A 29 -11.80 -4.86 0.47
C ALA A 29 -10.64 -4.18 1.20
N ALA A 30 -9.90 -3.26 0.56
CA ALA A 30 -8.84 -2.49 1.20
C ALA A 30 -9.39 -1.70 2.41
N ALA A 31 -10.53 -1.02 2.24
CA ALA A 31 -11.18 -0.25 3.31
C ALA A 31 -11.63 -1.15 4.48
N GLU A 32 -12.28 -2.29 4.21
CA GLU A 32 -12.75 -3.19 5.27
C GLU A 32 -11.59 -3.89 5.99
N PHE A 33 -10.58 -4.34 5.26
CA PHE A 33 -9.38 -4.95 5.86
C PHE A 33 -8.56 -3.91 6.64
N GLY A 34 -8.43 -2.70 6.13
CA GLY A 34 -7.73 -1.60 6.81
C GLY A 34 -8.42 -1.18 8.11
N ALA A 35 -9.75 -1.23 8.15
CA ALA A 35 -10.53 -0.85 9.33
C ALA A 35 -10.54 -1.92 10.42
N LYS A 36 -10.59 -3.22 10.07
CA LYS A 36 -10.91 -4.32 11.00
C LYS A 36 -9.84 -5.42 11.05
N GLY A 37 -8.84 -5.37 10.18
CA GLY A 37 -7.90 -6.46 9.96
C GLY A 37 -8.48 -7.60 9.13
N TYR A 38 -7.61 -8.54 8.71
CA TYR A 38 -8.03 -9.68 7.90
C TYR A 38 -9.03 -10.58 8.64
N ALA A 39 -8.73 -11.02 9.86
CA ALA A 39 -9.54 -11.99 10.59
C ALA A 39 -11.00 -11.53 10.78
N ALA A 40 -11.20 -10.30 11.25
CA ALA A 40 -12.53 -9.76 11.57
C ALA A 40 -13.37 -9.35 10.35
N THR A 41 -12.77 -9.15 9.18
CA THR A 41 -13.46 -8.73 7.96
C THR A 41 -14.28 -9.88 7.37
N ARG A 42 -15.53 -9.61 7.00
CA ARG A 42 -16.44 -10.58 6.33
C ARG A 42 -16.63 -10.18 4.87
N THR A 43 -16.71 -11.18 3.98
CA THR A 43 -17.01 -10.94 2.55
C THR A 43 -18.37 -10.30 2.31
N THR A 44 -19.32 -10.45 3.24
CA THR A 44 -20.61 -9.75 3.22
C THR A 44 -20.47 -8.26 3.38
N ASP A 45 -19.56 -7.81 4.26
CA ASP A 45 -19.31 -6.38 4.52
C ASP A 45 -18.63 -5.73 3.31
N ILE A 46 -17.65 -6.44 2.71
CA ILE A 46 -16.98 -6.01 1.48
C ILE A 46 -18.02 -5.89 0.33
N ALA A 47 -18.90 -6.90 0.15
CA ALA A 47 -19.93 -6.88 -0.89
C ALA A 47 -20.90 -5.72 -0.70
N ALA A 48 -21.35 -5.49 0.54
CA ALA A 48 -22.25 -4.37 0.88
C ALA A 48 -21.60 -3.01 0.57
N ARG A 49 -20.33 -2.79 1.01
CA ARG A 49 -19.58 -1.57 0.71
C ARG A 49 -19.37 -1.37 -0.79
N ALA A 50 -19.04 -2.43 -1.53
CA ALA A 50 -18.85 -2.39 -2.97
C ALA A 50 -20.16 -2.22 -3.75
N GLY A 51 -21.34 -2.40 -3.12
CA GLY A 51 -22.64 -2.38 -3.78
C GLY A 51 -22.79 -3.50 -4.79
N VAL A 52 -22.32 -4.71 -4.45
CA VAL A 52 -22.36 -5.89 -5.34
C VAL A 52 -22.94 -7.12 -4.61
N ASN A 53 -23.32 -8.13 -5.40
CA ASN A 53 -23.66 -9.44 -4.81
C ASN A 53 -22.38 -10.15 -4.32
N LYS A 54 -22.42 -10.73 -3.10
CA LYS A 54 -21.32 -11.51 -2.50
C LYS A 54 -20.76 -12.59 -3.44
N GLN A 55 -21.57 -13.18 -4.28
CA GLN A 55 -21.15 -14.23 -5.23
C GLN A 55 -20.08 -13.70 -6.22
N LEU A 56 -20.09 -12.40 -6.55
CA LEU A 56 -19.08 -11.79 -7.41
C LEU A 56 -17.69 -11.78 -6.77
N ILE A 57 -17.60 -11.71 -5.44
CA ILE A 57 -16.32 -11.83 -4.74
C ILE A 57 -15.71 -13.22 -4.96
N SER A 58 -16.52 -14.26 -4.83
CA SER A 58 -16.07 -15.64 -5.10
C SER A 58 -15.73 -15.85 -6.57
N TYR A 59 -16.51 -15.25 -7.47
CA TYR A 59 -16.30 -15.35 -8.92
C TYR A 59 -15.00 -14.67 -9.39
N TYR A 60 -14.74 -13.44 -8.95
CA TYR A 60 -13.56 -12.65 -9.40
C TYR A 60 -12.27 -13.00 -8.65
N PHE A 61 -12.37 -13.39 -7.39
CA PHE A 61 -11.21 -13.48 -6.49
C PHE A 61 -11.07 -14.83 -5.78
N GLY A 62 -12.02 -15.76 -5.95
CA GLY A 62 -12.00 -17.02 -5.18
C GLY A 62 -12.30 -16.86 -3.69
N GLY A 63 -12.80 -15.67 -3.26
CA GLY A 63 -13.17 -15.39 -1.88
C GLY A 63 -12.25 -14.40 -1.16
N LYS A 64 -12.29 -14.42 0.18
CA LYS A 64 -11.58 -13.46 1.05
C LYS A 64 -10.06 -13.54 0.91
N GLU A 65 -9.52 -14.76 0.84
CA GLU A 65 -8.08 -14.98 0.70
C GLU A 65 -7.56 -14.48 -0.64
N GLY A 66 -8.28 -14.73 -1.73
CA GLY A 66 -7.91 -14.22 -3.05
C GLY A 66 -7.95 -12.70 -3.14
N LEU A 67 -8.92 -12.04 -2.49
CA LEU A 67 -8.95 -10.58 -2.35
C LEU A 67 -7.69 -10.05 -1.63
N TYR A 68 -7.33 -10.68 -0.52
CA TYR A 68 -6.14 -10.29 0.24
C TYR A 68 -4.86 -10.45 -0.60
N LYS A 69 -4.69 -11.62 -1.25
CA LYS A 69 -3.53 -11.88 -2.11
C LYS A 69 -3.42 -10.88 -3.26
N GLU A 70 -4.54 -10.52 -3.85
CA GLU A 70 -4.58 -9.50 -4.92
C GLU A 70 -4.12 -8.13 -4.42
N LEU A 71 -4.61 -7.68 -3.26
CA LEU A 71 -4.18 -6.43 -2.63
C LEU A 71 -2.70 -6.45 -2.25
N ALA A 72 -2.21 -7.57 -1.70
CA ALA A 72 -0.80 -7.73 -1.36
C ALA A 72 0.08 -7.68 -2.62
N THR A 73 -0.29 -8.39 -3.68
CA THR A 73 0.42 -8.39 -4.96
C THR A 73 0.48 -6.99 -5.58
N ALA A 74 -0.64 -6.27 -5.59
CA ALA A 74 -0.70 -4.89 -6.10
C ALA A 74 0.22 -3.95 -5.29
N TRP A 75 0.28 -4.12 -3.98
CA TRP A 75 1.17 -3.36 -3.09
C TRP A 75 2.64 -3.66 -3.38
N HIS A 76 3.02 -4.95 -3.48
CA HIS A 76 4.38 -5.36 -3.80
C HIS A 76 4.83 -4.87 -5.18
N THR A 77 3.94 -4.89 -6.17
CA THR A 77 4.22 -4.37 -7.52
C THR A 77 4.50 -2.86 -7.49
N LYS A 78 3.70 -2.10 -6.74
CA LYS A 78 3.95 -0.66 -6.53
C LYS A 78 5.29 -0.42 -5.82
N GLY A 79 5.58 -1.18 -4.76
CA GLY A 79 6.84 -1.09 -4.03
C GLY A 79 8.05 -1.40 -4.90
N ALA A 80 7.97 -2.45 -5.72
CA ALA A 80 9.03 -2.80 -6.65
C ALA A 80 9.26 -1.73 -7.72
N ALA A 81 8.20 -1.10 -8.22
CA ALA A 81 8.30 -0.03 -9.21
C ALA A 81 8.95 1.25 -8.64
N MET A 82 8.82 1.51 -7.34
CA MET A 82 9.45 2.64 -6.66
C MET A 82 10.92 2.39 -6.32
N ALA A 83 11.32 1.13 -6.12
CA ALA A 83 12.68 0.73 -5.75
C ALA A 83 13.60 0.69 -6.99
N SER A 84 13.80 1.82 -7.65
CA SER A 84 14.75 1.97 -8.77
C SER A 84 16.15 2.27 -8.24
N ALA A 85 17.16 1.53 -8.72
CA ALA A 85 18.57 1.77 -8.40
C ALA A 85 19.11 3.09 -9.01
N GLU A 86 18.44 3.61 -10.02
CA GLU A 86 18.83 4.84 -10.73
C GLU A 86 18.43 6.12 -9.98
N GLN A 87 17.45 6.05 -9.09
CA GLN A 87 16.97 7.19 -8.31
C GLN A 87 17.73 7.28 -6.97
N PRO A 88 18.01 8.49 -6.45
CA PRO A 88 18.56 8.67 -5.10
C PRO A 88 17.67 8.00 -4.05
N LEU A 89 18.27 7.42 -3.02
CA LEU A 89 17.51 6.76 -1.93
C LEU A 89 16.50 7.72 -1.28
N THR A 90 16.84 9.01 -1.18
CA THR A 90 15.93 10.04 -0.67
C THR A 90 14.62 10.14 -1.46
N ASP A 91 14.70 10.03 -2.79
CA ASP A 91 13.51 10.10 -3.66
C ASP A 91 12.67 8.82 -3.56
N VAL A 92 13.33 7.67 -3.46
CA VAL A 92 12.67 6.39 -3.19
C VAL A 92 11.90 6.45 -1.88
N ILE A 93 12.51 6.96 -0.80
CA ILE A 93 11.84 7.09 0.51
C ILE A 93 10.65 8.05 0.45
N LYS A 94 10.79 9.21 -0.21
CA LYS A 94 9.66 10.13 -0.42
C LYS A 94 8.50 9.44 -1.15
N ALA A 95 8.80 8.71 -2.23
CA ALA A 95 7.80 7.99 -2.99
C ALA A 95 7.05 6.94 -2.13
N PHE A 96 7.75 6.23 -1.23
CA PHE A 96 7.13 5.30 -0.28
C PHE A 96 6.22 6.01 0.72
N VAL A 97 6.64 7.11 1.33
CA VAL A 97 5.81 7.93 2.24
C VAL A 97 4.54 8.38 1.52
N MET A 98 4.68 9.01 0.35
CA MET A 98 3.56 9.53 -0.43
C MET A 98 2.61 8.42 -0.87
N THR A 99 3.15 7.28 -1.32
CA THR A 99 2.32 6.12 -1.70
C THR A 99 1.53 5.57 -0.52
N THR A 100 2.14 5.47 0.66
CA THR A 100 1.47 4.99 1.88
C THR A 100 0.39 5.99 2.32
N ALA A 101 0.69 7.28 2.27
CA ALA A 101 -0.27 8.34 2.61
C ALA A 101 -1.49 8.36 1.68
N HIS A 102 -1.30 8.15 0.38
CA HIS A 102 -2.38 8.06 -0.60
C HIS A 102 -3.18 6.75 -0.52
N ASN A 103 -2.59 5.67 -0.01
CA ASN A 103 -3.23 4.36 0.11
C ASN A 103 -3.37 3.95 1.59
N ARG A 104 -3.96 4.83 2.42
CA ARG A 104 -4.03 4.68 3.89
C ARG A 104 -4.64 3.35 4.34
N ASP A 105 -5.71 2.89 3.69
CA ASP A 105 -6.36 1.63 4.03
C ASP A 105 -5.42 0.44 3.78
N GLN A 106 -4.63 0.48 2.72
CA GLN A 106 -3.60 -0.52 2.45
C GLN A 106 -2.47 -0.47 3.49
N GLY A 107 -2.05 0.73 3.90
CA GLY A 107 -1.07 0.92 4.99
C GLY A 107 -1.57 0.36 6.33
N ARG A 108 -2.84 0.59 6.67
CA ARG A 108 -3.48 0.01 7.85
C ARG A 108 -3.60 -1.51 7.75
N LEU A 109 -3.97 -2.04 6.58
CA LEU A 109 -4.01 -3.48 6.35
C LEU A 109 -2.64 -4.11 6.60
N TRP A 110 -1.56 -3.50 6.10
CA TRP A 110 -0.20 -3.95 6.34
C TRP A 110 0.16 -3.95 7.83
N ALA A 111 -0.22 -2.90 8.57
CA ALA A 111 -0.02 -2.83 10.03
C ALA A 111 -0.75 -3.97 10.76
N TRP A 112 -2.02 -4.20 10.42
CA TRP A 112 -2.80 -5.32 10.96
C TRP A 112 -2.15 -6.67 10.67
N ALA A 113 -1.67 -6.88 9.44
CA ALA A 113 -1.01 -8.10 9.02
C ALA A 113 0.24 -8.40 9.88
N ASN A 114 1.03 -7.37 10.16
CA ASN A 114 2.25 -7.52 10.97
C ASN A 114 1.96 -7.72 12.47
N LEU A 115 0.87 -7.15 12.99
CA LEU A 115 0.50 -7.27 14.40
C LEU A 115 -0.19 -8.59 14.73
N SER A 116 -1.09 -9.06 13.85
CA SER A 116 -1.92 -10.23 14.13
C SER A 116 -1.27 -11.56 13.72
N GLY A 117 -0.46 -11.54 12.66
CA GLY A 117 0.04 -12.77 12.03
C GLY A 117 -1.04 -13.62 11.33
N ASP A 118 -2.32 -13.23 11.43
CA ASP A 118 -3.49 -13.97 10.93
C ASP A 118 -3.79 -13.69 9.45
N THR A 119 -2.76 -13.50 8.64
CA THR A 119 -2.91 -13.19 7.21
C THR A 119 -2.36 -14.31 6.34
N PRO A 120 -2.90 -14.50 5.14
CA PRO A 120 -2.28 -15.39 4.17
C PRO A 120 -0.82 -15.01 3.94
N ALA A 121 0.05 -16.02 3.77
CA ALA A 121 1.48 -15.81 3.55
C ALA A 121 1.73 -14.77 2.45
N THR A 122 2.55 -13.77 2.76
CA THR A 122 2.99 -12.76 1.82
C THR A 122 4.29 -13.19 1.12
N ASP A 123 4.58 -12.58 -0.01
CA ASP A 123 5.71 -12.92 -0.85
C ASP A 123 7.07 -12.60 -0.17
N ALA A 124 7.67 -13.62 0.45
CA ALA A 124 9.00 -13.51 1.05
C ALA A 124 10.08 -13.13 -0.01
N GLU A 125 9.83 -13.45 -1.28
CA GLU A 125 10.71 -13.06 -2.38
C GLU A 125 10.75 -11.55 -2.59
N PHE A 126 9.60 -10.88 -2.44
CA PHE A 126 9.55 -9.41 -2.48
C PHE A 126 10.48 -8.80 -1.43
N LEU A 127 10.42 -9.26 -0.17
CA LEU A 127 11.28 -8.73 0.90
C LEU A 127 12.76 -9.02 0.64
N ARG A 128 13.11 -10.21 0.12
CA ARG A 128 14.50 -10.52 -0.27
C ARG A 128 15.02 -9.56 -1.36
N ARG A 129 14.20 -9.24 -2.36
CA ARG A 129 14.57 -8.25 -3.40
C ARG A 129 14.77 -6.85 -2.82
N GLN A 130 13.93 -6.44 -1.85
CA GLN A 130 14.12 -5.16 -1.16
C GLN A 130 15.44 -5.11 -0.36
N VAL A 131 15.79 -6.18 0.36
CA VAL A 131 17.08 -6.26 1.06
C VAL A 131 18.25 -6.19 0.06
N GLN A 132 18.15 -6.90 -1.08
CA GLN A 132 19.19 -6.85 -2.12
C GLN A 132 19.35 -5.45 -2.71
N PHE A 133 18.26 -4.73 -2.91
CA PHE A 133 18.29 -3.33 -3.34
C PHE A 133 19.11 -2.44 -2.37
N PHE A 134 18.94 -2.62 -1.05
CA PHE A 134 19.73 -1.90 -0.06
C PHE A 134 21.20 -2.32 -0.05
N ARG A 135 21.50 -3.61 -0.26
CA ARG A 135 22.88 -4.09 -0.39
C ARG A 135 23.62 -3.46 -1.57
N THR A 136 22.97 -3.42 -2.73
CA THR A 136 23.55 -2.79 -3.92
C THR A 136 23.87 -1.31 -3.68
N ARG A 137 23.01 -0.58 -2.94
CA ARG A 137 23.28 0.82 -2.56
C ARG A 137 24.40 0.97 -1.52
N GLN A 138 24.57 0.00 -0.66
CA GLN A 138 25.72 -0.07 0.25
C GLN A 138 27.03 -0.31 -0.50
N GLU A 139 27.01 -1.24 -1.46
CA GLU A 139 28.17 -1.53 -2.35
C GLU A 139 28.56 -0.30 -3.18
N SER A 140 27.60 0.52 -3.59
CA SER A 140 27.84 1.79 -4.30
C SER A 140 28.29 2.95 -3.39
N GLY A 141 28.34 2.74 -2.05
CA GLY A 141 28.71 3.77 -1.07
C GLY A 141 27.60 4.80 -0.79
N GLU A 142 26.37 4.60 -1.23
CA GLU A 142 25.25 5.47 -0.89
C GLU A 142 24.77 5.24 0.54
N ILE A 143 24.89 4.02 1.06
CA ILE A 143 24.57 3.63 2.43
C ILE A 143 25.88 3.27 3.15
N PRO A 144 26.09 3.72 4.41
CA PRO A 144 27.26 3.35 5.21
C PRO A 144 27.43 1.83 5.36
N ALA A 145 28.68 1.36 5.31
CA ALA A 145 29.00 -0.07 5.32
C ALA A 145 28.75 -0.75 6.67
N ASP A 146 28.67 0.00 7.75
CA ASP A 146 28.41 -0.46 9.13
C ASP A 146 26.94 -0.67 9.45
N LEU A 147 26.01 -0.25 8.56
CA LEU A 147 24.57 -0.47 8.72
C LEU A 147 24.16 -1.83 8.11
N ASP A 148 23.45 -2.64 8.87
CA ASP A 148 22.83 -3.85 8.32
C ASP A 148 21.68 -3.50 7.37
N PRO A 149 21.71 -3.93 6.09
CA PRO A 149 20.71 -3.56 5.10
C PRO A 149 19.29 -4.01 5.46
N SER A 150 19.13 -5.14 6.16
CA SER A 150 17.82 -5.67 6.55
C SER A 150 17.22 -4.85 7.70
N MET A 151 18.07 -4.46 8.66
CA MET A 151 17.65 -3.60 9.78
C MET A 151 17.33 -2.19 9.30
N LEU A 152 18.14 -1.64 8.40
CA LEU A 152 17.87 -0.33 7.80
C LEU A 152 16.55 -0.34 7.00
N LEU A 153 16.31 -1.37 6.19
CA LEU A 153 15.04 -1.54 5.48
C LEU A 153 13.86 -1.57 6.46
N LEU A 154 13.95 -2.34 7.54
CA LEU A 154 12.89 -2.44 8.56
C LEU A 154 12.58 -1.08 9.18
N VAL A 155 13.62 -0.32 9.55
CA VAL A 155 13.47 1.04 10.12
C VAL A 155 12.80 1.97 9.13
N LEU A 156 13.25 1.99 7.87
CA LEU A 156 12.70 2.88 6.86
C LEU A 156 11.27 2.51 6.44
N MET A 157 10.94 1.22 6.39
CA MET A 157 9.56 0.77 6.17
C MET A 157 8.62 1.25 7.30
N ALA A 158 9.04 1.09 8.55
CA ALA A 158 8.27 1.55 9.71
C ALA A 158 8.13 3.09 9.70
N ALA A 159 9.21 3.82 9.43
CA ALA A 159 9.21 5.27 9.34
C ALA A 159 8.30 5.77 8.19
N ALA A 160 8.38 5.17 7.01
CA ALA A 160 7.53 5.56 5.88
C ALA A 160 6.03 5.33 6.15
N ALA A 161 5.68 4.32 6.95
CA ALA A 161 4.30 4.00 7.32
C ALA A 161 3.79 4.80 8.54
N ALA A 162 4.66 5.45 9.31
CA ALA A 162 4.32 6.09 10.58
C ALA A 162 3.13 7.08 10.52
N PRO A 163 2.97 7.94 9.50
CA PRO A 163 1.81 8.83 9.40
C PRO A 163 0.45 8.11 9.34
N VAL A 164 0.45 6.85 8.93
CA VAL A 164 -0.75 6.01 8.84
C VAL A 164 -0.90 5.09 10.05
N THR A 165 0.20 4.48 10.49
CA THR A 165 0.19 3.47 11.56
C THR A 165 0.22 4.08 12.96
N LEU A 166 0.76 5.30 13.10
CA LEU A 166 0.86 6.08 14.35
C LEU A 166 0.08 7.40 14.26
N GLU A 167 -1.05 7.40 13.54
CA GLU A 167 -1.83 8.62 13.24
C GLU A 167 -2.17 9.45 14.49
N HIS A 168 -2.66 8.76 15.54
CA HIS A 168 -2.99 9.44 16.80
C HIS A 168 -1.76 10.09 17.45
N THR A 169 -0.65 9.37 17.52
CA THR A 169 0.62 9.87 18.07
C THR A 169 1.17 11.02 17.24
N ALA A 170 1.16 10.89 15.91
CA ALA A 170 1.62 11.95 15.01
C ALA A 170 0.83 13.24 15.23
N ARG A 171 -0.51 13.15 15.35
CA ARG A 171 -1.38 14.31 15.65
C ARG A 171 -1.04 14.96 17.01
N GLN A 172 -0.77 14.14 18.02
CA GLN A 172 -0.39 14.67 19.34
C GLN A 172 0.96 15.36 19.34
N LEU A 173 1.95 14.82 18.62
CA LEU A 173 3.30 15.37 18.55
C LEU A 173 3.39 16.66 17.73
N THR A 174 2.62 16.75 16.65
CA THR A 174 2.76 17.85 15.68
C THR A 174 1.65 18.88 15.76
N GLY A 175 0.50 18.54 16.33
CA GLY A 175 -0.71 19.34 16.28
C GLY A 175 -1.39 19.38 14.90
N GLU A 176 -0.85 18.68 13.91
CA GLU A 176 -1.33 18.65 12.53
C GLU A 176 -2.13 17.37 12.24
N ASP A 177 -2.93 17.36 11.17
CA ASP A 177 -3.65 16.16 10.75
C ASP A 177 -2.80 15.30 9.81
N PRO A 178 -2.36 14.08 10.25
CA PRO A 178 -1.52 13.20 9.42
C PRO A 178 -2.24 12.62 8.19
N ALA A 179 -3.54 12.89 8.03
CA ALA A 179 -4.31 12.45 6.86
C ALA A 179 -4.22 13.43 5.69
N THR A 180 -3.69 14.63 5.89
CA THR A 180 -3.60 15.66 4.84
C THR A 180 -2.41 15.43 3.90
N PRO A 181 -2.54 15.80 2.60
CA PRO A 181 -1.43 15.77 1.67
C PRO A 181 -0.24 16.61 2.12
N GLU A 182 -0.51 17.80 2.67
CA GLU A 182 0.51 18.75 3.14
C GLU A 182 1.37 18.13 4.27
N PHE A 183 0.73 17.41 5.20
CA PHE A 183 1.47 16.67 6.22
C PHE A 183 2.34 15.58 5.61
N ALA A 184 1.81 14.81 4.66
CA ALA A 184 2.55 13.73 4.01
C ALA A 184 3.78 14.27 3.27
N GLU A 185 3.66 15.38 2.54
CA GLU A 185 4.76 16.05 1.85
C GLU A 185 5.83 16.52 2.84
N LYS A 186 5.42 17.25 3.89
CA LYS A 186 6.33 17.72 4.94
C LYS A 186 7.06 16.57 5.62
N TYR A 187 6.35 15.49 5.95
CA TYR A 187 6.93 14.30 6.57
C TYR A 187 7.91 13.59 5.63
N ALA A 188 7.57 13.45 4.36
CA ALA A 188 8.43 12.85 3.35
C ALA A 188 9.75 13.62 3.20
N GLU A 189 9.70 14.97 3.19
CA GLU A 189 10.90 15.81 3.15
C GLU A 189 11.77 15.61 4.40
N GLN A 190 11.19 15.57 5.60
CA GLN A 190 11.95 15.36 6.85
C GLN A 190 12.60 13.98 6.89
N LEU A 191 11.88 12.91 6.45
CA LEU A 191 12.44 11.57 6.40
C LEU A 191 13.57 11.46 5.36
N ALA A 192 13.42 12.09 4.21
CA ALA A 192 14.47 12.16 3.19
C ALA A 192 15.72 12.92 3.69
N LEU A 193 15.52 13.97 4.48
CA LEU A 193 16.62 14.71 5.13
C LEU A 193 17.37 13.82 6.12
N LEU A 194 16.68 13.03 6.94
CA LEU A 194 17.31 12.03 7.83
C LEU A 194 18.15 11.03 7.03
N VAL A 195 17.61 10.48 5.95
CA VAL A 195 18.32 9.53 5.09
C VAL A 195 19.56 10.18 4.47
N ARG A 196 19.49 11.43 4.03
CA ARG A 196 20.64 12.18 3.50
C ARG A 196 21.76 12.32 4.54
N HIS A 197 21.42 12.66 5.79
CA HIS A 197 22.41 12.76 6.86
C HIS A 197 23.05 11.42 7.21
N LEU A 198 22.28 10.30 7.17
CA LEU A 198 22.82 8.96 7.34
C LEU A 198 23.82 8.59 6.24
N SER A 199 23.60 9.04 5.01
CA SER A 199 24.47 8.77 3.85
C SER A 199 25.74 9.63 3.84
N GLY A 200 26.00 10.46 4.84
CA GLY A 200 27.21 11.32 4.93
C GLY A 200 27.35 12.36 3.81
N ARG A 201 26.28 12.60 3.04
CA ARG A 201 26.22 13.61 1.99
C ARG A 201 25.57 14.88 2.55
N SER A 202 26.41 15.79 3.03
CA SER A 202 26.03 17.16 3.43
C SER A 202 25.73 18.00 2.21
#